data_5f4d808b9b8b321416cdd70624d44da7
#
_entry.id   5f4d808b9b8b321416cdd70624d44da7
#
_cell.length_a   1.000
_cell.length_b   1.000
_cell.length_c   1.000
_cell.angle_alpha   90.00
_cell.angle_beta   90.00
_cell.angle_gamma   90.00
#
_symmetry.space_group_name_H-M   'P 1'
#
loop_
_entity.id
_entity.type
_entity.pdbx_description
1 polymer ?
#
loop_
_entity_poly.entity_id
_entity_poly.type
_entity_poly.pdbx_seq_one_letter_code
_entity_poly.pdbx_strand_id
1 'polypeptide(L)'
;MNKRNINCTGFFTVLLILFSCSAVAQNLDIRILRSLNSPEELPSDRFFQFVSNSAGSLVVGIPVIMGTTALIKHDDRLLRNSCVTLAAVAVNSVITLALKYPINRTRPFITYPDITKKSAAKSPSFPSGHTSSAFALATSLTLSYPKWYIIVPVYSWAGTVAFSRMYLGVHYPSDVLAGALVGAGSAWLTHYVNKKLIIKVHNKP
;
A
#
# COMPACT_ATOMS: atom_id res chain seq x y z
N MET A 1 -36.64 -2.39 -27.38
CA MET A 1 -35.93 -2.59 -26.09
C MET A 1 -35.24 -3.95 -26.14
N ASN A 2 -33.96 -3.97 -26.38
CA ASN A 2 -33.19 -5.20 -26.57
C ASN A 2 -32.65 -5.64 -25.20
N LYS A 3 -33.29 -6.66 -24.59
CA LYS A 3 -32.81 -7.27 -23.36
C LYS A 3 -31.49 -8.01 -23.69
N ARG A 4 -30.34 -7.45 -23.31
CA ARG A 4 -29.07 -8.17 -23.31
C ARG A 4 -29.20 -9.34 -22.32
N ASN A 5 -29.41 -10.53 -22.84
CA ASN A 5 -29.25 -11.77 -22.07
C ASN A 5 -27.79 -11.83 -21.60
N ILE A 6 -27.56 -11.55 -20.32
CA ILE A 6 -26.27 -11.81 -19.68
C ILE A 6 -26.13 -13.33 -19.71
N ASN A 7 -25.27 -13.84 -20.61
CA ASN A 7 -25.01 -15.27 -20.74
C ASN A 7 -24.46 -15.79 -19.42
N CYS A 8 -25.26 -16.53 -18.66
CA CYS A 8 -24.83 -17.20 -17.41
C CYS A 8 -23.54 -18.01 -17.60
N THR A 9 -23.35 -18.61 -18.77
CA THR A 9 -22.13 -19.30 -19.17
C THR A 9 -20.88 -18.42 -19.10
N GLY A 10 -20.95 -17.17 -19.58
CA GLY A 10 -19.83 -16.22 -19.52
C GLY A 10 -19.46 -15.85 -18.07
N PHE A 11 -20.49 -15.67 -17.23
CA PHE A 11 -20.27 -15.38 -15.81
C PHE A 11 -19.59 -16.56 -15.08
N PHE A 12 -20.05 -17.79 -15.31
CA PHE A 12 -19.44 -19.00 -14.74
C PHE A 12 -18.00 -19.23 -15.25
N THR A 13 -17.73 -18.94 -16.53
CA THR A 13 -16.38 -19.07 -17.09
C THR A 13 -15.41 -18.07 -16.46
N VAL A 14 -15.82 -16.82 -16.28
CA VAL A 14 -15.02 -15.80 -15.59
C VAL A 14 -14.78 -16.19 -14.13
N LEU A 15 -15.79 -16.71 -13.44
CA LEU A 15 -15.66 -17.16 -12.05
C LEU A 15 -14.70 -18.34 -11.91
N LEU A 16 -14.73 -19.29 -12.83
CA LEU A 16 -13.80 -20.43 -12.89
C LEU A 16 -12.36 -19.99 -13.17
N ILE A 17 -12.15 -19.04 -14.08
CA ILE A 17 -10.84 -18.48 -14.38
C ILE A 17 -10.29 -17.74 -13.14
N LEU A 18 -11.12 -16.94 -12.46
CA LEU A 18 -10.71 -16.24 -11.24
C LEU A 18 -10.36 -17.22 -10.11
N PHE A 19 -11.10 -18.34 -9.98
CA PHE A 19 -10.83 -19.37 -8.99
C PHE A 19 -9.53 -20.14 -9.29
N SER A 20 -9.31 -20.49 -10.55
CA SER A 20 -8.07 -21.14 -11.00
C SER A 20 -6.84 -20.25 -10.83
N CYS A 21 -6.97 -18.96 -11.13
CA CYS A 21 -5.92 -17.96 -10.85
C CYS A 21 -5.60 -17.86 -9.36
N SER A 22 -6.58 -18.01 -8.47
CA SER A 22 -6.35 -17.94 -7.02
C SER A 22 -5.49 -19.11 -6.51
N ALA A 23 -5.71 -20.33 -6.99
CA ALA A 23 -4.92 -21.51 -6.59
C ALA A 23 -3.47 -21.43 -7.08
N VAL A 24 -3.25 -20.98 -8.32
CA VAL A 24 -1.89 -20.77 -8.87
C VAL A 24 -1.17 -19.64 -8.14
N ALA A 25 -1.88 -18.56 -7.80
CA ALA A 25 -1.33 -17.44 -7.07
C ALA A 25 -0.88 -17.84 -5.65
N GLN A 26 -1.62 -18.70 -4.95
CA GLN A 26 -1.26 -19.19 -3.61
C GLN A 26 0.03 -20.04 -3.64
N ASN A 27 0.18 -20.92 -4.65
CA ASN A 27 1.41 -21.70 -4.82
C ASN A 27 2.62 -20.83 -5.15
N LEU A 28 2.43 -19.79 -5.95
CA LEU A 28 3.49 -18.83 -6.27
C LEU A 28 3.85 -17.98 -5.05
N ASP A 29 2.86 -17.50 -4.30
CA ASP A 29 3.03 -16.72 -3.07
C ASP A 29 3.96 -17.45 -2.08
N ILE A 30 3.68 -18.71 -1.78
CA ILE A 30 4.47 -19.45 -0.79
C ILE A 30 5.87 -19.82 -1.31
N ARG A 31 6.00 -20.12 -2.62
CA ARG A 31 7.32 -20.41 -3.22
C ARG A 31 8.24 -19.22 -3.16
N ILE A 32 7.75 -18.03 -3.51
CA ILE A 32 8.53 -16.77 -3.40
C ILE A 32 8.88 -16.50 -1.94
N LEU A 33 7.91 -16.66 -1.03
CA LEU A 33 8.13 -16.39 0.37
C LEU A 33 9.21 -17.31 0.98
N ARG A 34 9.20 -18.60 0.66
CA ARG A 34 10.21 -19.58 1.07
C ARG A 34 11.61 -19.25 0.57
N SER A 35 11.73 -18.64 -0.61
CA SER A 35 13.03 -18.22 -1.15
C SER A 35 13.61 -16.97 -0.47
N LEU A 36 12.76 -16.18 0.21
CA LEU A 36 13.13 -14.91 0.85
C LEU A 36 13.28 -15.03 2.37
N ASN A 37 12.48 -15.90 3.02
CA ASN A 37 12.44 -16.04 4.46
C ASN A 37 13.34 -17.19 4.90
N SER A 38 14.45 -16.86 5.57
CA SER A 38 15.33 -17.86 6.21
C SER A 38 14.84 -18.18 7.62
N PRO A 39 14.89 -19.44 8.08
CA PRO A 39 14.64 -19.80 9.48
C PRO A 39 15.73 -19.26 10.42
N GLU A 40 16.94 -19.03 9.93
CA GLU A 40 18.06 -18.50 10.70
C GLU A 40 17.96 -16.98 10.88
N GLU A 41 18.47 -16.48 12.02
CA GLU A 41 18.66 -15.05 12.23
C GLU A 41 19.87 -14.57 11.41
N LEU A 42 19.62 -13.59 10.52
CA LEU A 42 20.63 -13.00 9.67
C LEU A 42 20.90 -11.55 10.08
N PRO A 43 22.14 -11.03 9.89
CA PRO A 43 22.43 -9.61 10.14
C PRO A 43 21.50 -8.64 9.40
N SER A 44 21.02 -9.04 8.22
CA SER A 44 20.05 -8.29 7.40
C SER A 44 18.65 -8.18 8.04
N ASP A 45 18.30 -9.02 9.01
CA ASP A 45 17.01 -8.96 9.70
C ASP A 45 16.80 -7.62 10.40
N ARG A 46 17.83 -7.10 11.06
CA ARG A 46 17.79 -5.79 11.74
C ARG A 46 17.57 -4.65 10.74
N PHE A 47 18.21 -4.69 9.60
CA PHE A 47 18.01 -3.70 8.55
C PHE A 47 16.56 -3.72 8.04
N PHE A 48 16.02 -4.88 7.68
CA PHE A 48 14.65 -4.99 7.19
C PHE A 48 13.60 -4.69 8.26
N GLN A 49 13.87 -5.01 9.53
CA GLN A 49 13.02 -4.58 10.64
C GLN A 49 13.02 -3.05 10.78
N PHE A 50 14.18 -2.40 10.73
CA PHE A 50 14.29 -0.94 10.77
C PHE A 50 13.54 -0.28 9.63
N VAL A 51 13.76 -0.72 8.38
CA VAL A 51 13.05 -0.20 7.21
C VAL A 51 11.53 -0.42 7.33
N SER A 52 11.11 -1.60 7.77
CA SER A 52 9.68 -1.89 7.99
C SER A 52 9.06 -0.98 9.04
N ASN A 53 9.74 -0.75 10.17
CA ASN A 53 9.26 0.09 11.27
C ASN A 53 9.26 1.58 10.90
N SER A 54 10.16 2.02 10.01
CA SER A 54 10.20 3.39 9.52
C SER A 54 8.91 3.81 8.80
N ALA A 55 8.15 2.84 8.24
CA ALA A 55 6.92 3.15 7.53
C ALA A 55 5.90 3.86 8.41
N GLY A 56 5.71 3.43 9.67
CA GLY A 56 4.78 4.08 10.60
C GLY A 56 5.16 5.54 10.88
N SER A 57 6.43 5.80 11.14
CA SER A 57 6.92 7.13 11.50
C SER A 57 6.98 8.08 10.29
N LEU A 58 7.49 7.61 9.14
CA LEU A 58 7.67 8.47 7.97
C LEU A 58 6.36 8.84 7.28
N VAL A 59 5.38 7.92 7.26
CA VAL A 59 4.08 8.15 6.63
C VAL A 59 3.31 9.30 7.28
N VAL A 60 3.49 9.51 8.56
CA VAL A 60 2.90 10.66 9.29
C VAL A 60 3.91 11.79 9.44
N GLY A 61 5.15 11.49 9.76
CA GLY A 61 6.19 12.48 10.04
C GLY A 61 6.50 13.40 8.86
N ILE A 62 6.64 12.84 7.64
CA ILE A 62 6.94 13.66 6.46
C ILE A 62 5.86 14.72 6.20
N PRO A 63 4.57 14.39 6.06
CA PRO A 63 3.56 15.42 5.84
C PRO A 63 3.42 16.40 7.03
N VAL A 64 3.61 15.95 8.27
CA VAL A 64 3.61 16.86 9.44
C VAL A 64 4.75 17.86 9.35
N ILE A 65 5.98 17.42 9.05
CA ILE A 65 7.13 18.31 8.83
C ILE A 65 6.87 19.28 7.67
N MET A 66 6.28 18.81 6.57
CA MET A 66 5.89 19.67 5.46
C MET A 66 4.90 20.75 5.92
N GLY A 67 3.87 20.37 6.69
CA GLY A 67 2.86 21.30 7.19
C GLY A 67 3.42 22.34 8.15
N THR A 68 4.23 21.93 9.11
CA THR A 68 4.89 22.87 10.06
C THR A 68 5.85 23.82 9.34
N THR A 69 6.62 23.31 8.38
CA THR A 69 7.51 24.15 7.56
C THR A 69 6.70 25.17 6.72
N ALA A 70 5.56 24.74 6.19
CA ALA A 70 4.67 25.60 5.42
C ALA A 70 4.12 26.77 6.27
N LEU A 71 3.71 26.48 7.49
CA LEU A 71 3.21 27.51 8.42
C LEU A 71 4.30 28.53 8.78
N ILE A 72 5.53 28.07 9.04
CA ILE A 72 6.66 28.95 9.36
C ILE A 72 7.05 29.84 8.17
N LYS A 73 7.00 29.29 6.95
CA LYS A 73 7.41 29.99 5.71
C LYS A 73 6.26 30.74 5.02
N HIS A 74 5.03 30.65 5.54
CA HIS A 74 3.82 31.19 4.91
C HIS A 74 3.64 30.68 3.46
N ASP A 75 3.96 29.39 3.23
CA ASP A 75 3.86 28.74 1.91
C ASP A 75 2.55 27.94 1.80
N ASP A 76 1.51 28.56 1.23
CA ASP A 76 0.20 27.96 1.02
C ASP A 76 0.23 26.73 0.12
N ARG A 77 1.16 26.67 -0.84
CA ARG A 77 1.30 25.51 -1.72
C ARG A 77 1.84 24.31 -0.97
N LEU A 78 2.87 24.52 -0.14
CA LEU A 78 3.45 23.46 0.70
C LEU A 78 2.43 22.97 1.73
N LEU A 79 1.66 23.90 2.35
CA LEU A 79 0.60 23.56 3.31
C LEU A 79 -0.47 22.69 2.67
N ARG A 80 -0.97 23.09 1.50
CA ARG A 80 -1.96 22.30 0.75
C ARG A 80 -1.43 20.91 0.39
N ASN A 81 -0.20 20.79 -0.10
CA ASN A 81 0.40 19.50 -0.44
C ASN A 81 0.57 18.61 0.80
N SER A 82 0.90 19.18 1.96
CA SER A 82 0.91 18.48 3.24
C SER A 82 -0.47 17.91 3.60
N CYS A 83 -1.51 18.77 3.55
CA CYS A 83 -2.88 18.35 3.85
C CYS A 83 -3.38 17.25 2.89
N VAL A 84 -3.09 17.39 1.59
CA VAL A 84 -3.46 16.37 0.59
C VAL A 84 -2.73 15.04 0.84
N THR A 85 -1.47 15.09 1.25
CA THR A 85 -0.69 13.88 1.58
C THR A 85 -1.25 13.20 2.84
N LEU A 86 -1.57 13.96 3.89
CA LEU A 86 -2.24 13.42 5.09
C LEU A 86 -3.60 12.80 4.74
N ALA A 87 -4.40 13.49 3.93
CA ALA A 87 -5.68 12.97 3.47
C ALA A 87 -5.52 11.68 2.66
N ALA A 88 -4.51 11.58 1.79
CA ALA A 88 -4.23 10.38 1.01
C ALA A 88 -3.88 9.19 1.92
N VAL A 89 -3.08 9.41 2.96
CA VAL A 89 -2.72 8.39 3.96
C VAL A 89 -3.94 7.98 4.78
N ALA A 90 -4.79 8.93 5.17
CA ALA A 90 -6.02 8.63 5.91
C ALA A 90 -7.01 7.80 5.06
N VAL A 91 -7.26 8.20 3.81
CA VAL A 91 -8.10 7.47 2.85
C VAL A 91 -7.54 6.06 2.64
N ASN A 92 -6.22 5.93 2.43
CA ASN A 92 -5.56 4.63 2.33
C ASN A 92 -5.80 3.75 3.55
N SER A 93 -5.70 4.32 4.75
CA SER A 93 -5.91 3.59 6.01
C SER A 93 -7.34 3.06 6.11
N VAL A 94 -8.33 3.88 5.77
CA VAL A 94 -9.75 3.47 5.75
C VAL A 94 -9.98 2.35 4.74
N ILE A 95 -9.50 2.49 3.50
CA ILE A 95 -9.66 1.46 2.46
C ILE A 95 -8.95 0.16 2.88
N THR A 96 -7.73 0.26 3.40
CA THR A 96 -6.97 -0.90 3.86
C THR A 96 -7.71 -1.65 4.97
N LEU A 97 -8.28 -0.96 5.96
CA LEU A 97 -9.05 -1.57 7.04
C LEU A 97 -10.36 -2.17 6.52
N ALA A 98 -11.05 -1.47 5.61
CA ALA A 98 -12.29 -1.96 5.00
C ALA A 98 -12.09 -3.24 4.16
N LEU A 99 -10.91 -3.45 3.59
CA LEU A 99 -10.55 -4.68 2.89
C LEU A 99 -10.05 -5.77 3.85
N LYS A 100 -9.29 -5.39 4.87
CA LYS A 100 -8.57 -6.29 5.77
C LYS A 100 -9.52 -7.17 6.58
N TYR A 101 -10.53 -6.60 7.20
CA TYR A 101 -11.40 -7.34 8.11
C TYR A 101 -12.39 -8.27 7.40
N PRO A 102 -13.07 -7.90 6.30
CA PRO A 102 -13.94 -8.82 5.59
C PRO A 102 -13.20 -9.98 4.91
N ILE A 103 -12.00 -9.71 4.35
CA ILE A 103 -11.20 -10.76 3.68
C ILE A 103 -10.55 -11.70 4.70
N ASN A 104 -10.14 -11.18 5.84
CA ASN A 104 -9.61 -11.90 7.00
C ASN A 104 -8.59 -13.00 6.67
N ARG A 105 -7.67 -12.73 5.74
CA ARG A 105 -6.67 -13.70 5.28
C ARG A 105 -5.69 -14.04 6.40
N THR A 106 -5.48 -15.34 6.63
CA THR A 106 -4.49 -15.84 7.59
C THR A 106 -3.08 -15.51 7.13
N ARG A 107 -2.19 -15.19 8.07
CA ARG A 107 -0.79 -14.84 7.78
C ARG A 107 0.05 -16.06 7.45
N PRO A 108 1.15 -15.89 6.65
CA PRO A 108 1.96 -17.02 6.19
C PRO A 108 2.55 -17.84 7.35
N PHE A 109 3.10 -17.20 8.37
CA PHE A 109 3.70 -17.89 9.53
C PHE A 109 2.71 -18.67 10.41
N ILE A 110 1.39 -18.45 10.24
CA ILE A 110 0.34 -19.23 10.89
C ILE A 110 -0.04 -20.44 10.04
N THR A 111 -0.10 -20.25 8.71
CA THR A 111 -0.51 -21.29 7.77
C THR A 111 0.63 -22.28 7.46
N TYR A 112 1.87 -21.77 7.46
CA TYR A 112 3.07 -22.53 7.08
C TYR A 112 4.10 -22.48 8.21
N PRO A 113 4.29 -23.57 8.98
CA PRO A 113 5.22 -23.63 10.12
C PRO A 113 6.69 -23.42 9.76
N ASP A 114 7.05 -23.62 8.50
CA ASP A 114 8.40 -23.41 7.95
C ASP A 114 8.71 -21.91 7.69
N ILE A 115 7.72 -21.04 7.79
CA ILE A 115 7.91 -19.59 7.64
C ILE A 115 8.16 -18.95 9.01
N THR A 116 9.35 -18.40 9.18
CA THR A 116 9.76 -17.76 10.44
C THR A 116 9.23 -16.33 10.52
N LYS A 117 8.48 -16.05 11.59
CA LYS A 117 7.98 -14.70 11.89
C LYS A 117 9.09 -13.84 12.49
N LYS A 118 9.60 -12.84 11.75
CA LYS A 118 10.66 -11.93 12.17
C LYS A 118 10.19 -10.50 12.49
N SER A 119 8.89 -10.24 12.51
CA SER A 119 8.31 -8.91 12.83
C SER A 119 6.96 -9.03 13.52
N ALA A 120 6.58 -7.99 14.29
CA ALA A 120 5.27 -7.94 14.92
C ALA A 120 4.15 -7.86 13.87
N ALA A 121 3.12 -8.69 14.06
CA ALA A 121 1.97 -8.74 13.18
C ALA A 121 0.77 -9.34 13.94
N LYS A 122 -0.31 -8.55 14.11
CA LYS A 122 -1.50 -8.94 14.90
C LYS A 122 -2.81 -8.95 14.08
N SER A 123 -2.92 -8.12 13.03
CA SER A 123 -4.13 -8.03 12.19
C SER A 123 -4.10 -9.04 11.03
N PRO A 124 -5.20 -9.26 10.28
CA PRO A 124 -5.21 -10.11 9.09
C PRO A 124 -4.14 -9.75 8.06
N SER A 125 -3.78 -10.72 7.18
CA SER A 125 -2.65 -10.55 6.26
C SER A 125 -2.96 -9.58 5.12
N PHE A 126 -4.11 -9.70 4.47
CA PHE A 126 -4.47 -8.96 3.24
C PHE A 126 -5.27 -7.68 3.53
N PRO A 127 -5.00 -6.59 2.83
CA PRO A 127 -3.74 -6.27 2.16
C PRO A 127 -2.65 -5.81 3.14
N SER A 128 -1.40 -5.71 2.68
CA SER A 128 -0.28 -5.25 3.53
C SER A 128 -0.40 -3.77 3.88
N GLY A 129 -0.66 -3.47 5.17
CA GLY A 129 -0.83 -2.09 5.64
C GLY A 129 0.44 -1.23 5.56
N HIS A 130 1.62 -1.77 5.91
CA HIS A 130 2.89 -1.05 5.78
C HIS A 130 3.19 -0.71 4.33
N THR A 131 2.99 -1.66 3.42
CA THR A 131 3.17 -1.43 1.98
C THR A 131 2.19 -0.39 1.45
N SER A 132 0.90 -0.51 1.79
CA SER A 132 -0.11 0.44 1.29
C SER A 132 0.16 1.86 1.76
N SER A 133 0.53 2.05 3.02
CA SER A 133 0.86 3.38 3.55
C SER A 133 2.13 3.95 2.94
N ALA A 134 3.17 3.13 2.74
CA ALA A 134 4.40 3.57 2.09
C ALA A 134 4.16 4.01 0.63
N PHE A 135 3.37 3.24 -0.13
CA PHE A 135 3.01 3.60 -1.50
C PHE A 135 2.04 4.78 -1.58
N ALA A 136 1.15 4.96 -0.60
CA ALA A 136 0.30 6.14 -0.53
C ALA A 136 1.13 7.41 -0.33
N LEU A 137 2.09 7.39 0.60
CA LEU A 137 3.03 8.50 0.80
C LEU A 137 3.87 8.77 -0.46
N ALA A 138 4.52 7.73 -1.01
CA ALA A 138 5.38 7.86 -2.18
C ALA A 138 4.63 8.43 -3.39
N THR A 139 3.42 7.92 -3.66
CA THR A 139 2.60 8.40 -4.78
C THR A 139 2.12 9.83 -4.54
N SER A 140 1.68 10.18 -3.32
CA SER A 140 1.23 11.54 -3.00
C SER A 140 2.35 12.56 -3.16
N LEU A 141 3.57 12.25 -2.68
CA LEU A 141 4.74 13.12 -2.86
C LEU A 141 5.12 13.27 -4.34
N THR A 142 5.08 12.19 -5.10
CA THR A 142 5.37 12.20 -6.54
C THR A 142 4.37 13.05 -7.33
N LEU A 143 3.08 12.97 -7.00
CA LEU A 143 2.03 13.78 -7.64
C LEU A 143 2.16 15.26 -7.28
N SER A 144 2.63 15.57 -6.07
CA SER A 144 2.88 16.95 -5.60
C SER A 144 4.16 17.53 -6.17
N TYR A 145 5.20 16.71 -6.32
CA TYR A 145 6.56 17.10 -6.70
C TYR A 145 7.15 16.11 -7.72
N PRO A 146 6.78 16.22 -9.02
CA PRO A 146 7.18 15.27 -10.06
C PRO A 146 8.63 15.51 -10.53
N LYS A 147 9.58 15.35 -9.60
CA LYS A 147 11.02 15.47 -9.82
C LYS A 147 11.70 14.13 -9.57
N TRP A 148 12.61 13.72 -10.45
CA TRP A 148 13.25 12.40 -10.37
C TRP A 148 13.95 12.18 -9.02
N TYR A 149 14.59 13.22 -8.45
CA TYR A 149 15.28 13.17 -7.16
C TYR A 149 14.33 13.06 -5.94
N ILE A 150 13.01 13.15 -6.15
CA ILE A 150 11.97 12.81 -5.17
C ILE A 150 11.38 11.43 -5.51
N ILE A 151 11.03 11.20 -6.76
CA ILE A 151 10.38 9.96 -7.22
C ILE A 151 11.25 8.75 -6.88
N VAL A 152 12.53 8.77 -7.27
CA VAL A 152 13.43 7.63 -7.10
C VAL A 152 13.60 7.27 -5.61
N PRO A 153 13.98 8.18 -4.70
CA PRO A 153 14.15 7.83 -3.28
C PRO A 153 12.87 7.34 -2.61
N VAL A 154 11.71 7.99 -2.85
CA VAL A 154 10.47 7.61 -2.14
C VAL A 154 9.93 6.26 -2.62
N TYR A 155 10.03 5.94 -3.92
CA TYR A 155 9.63 4.63 -4.41
C TYR A 155 10.65 3.54 -4.09
N SER A 156 11.95 3.84 -4.05
CA SER A 156 12.96 2.91 -3.56
C SER A 156 12.72 2.54 -2.10
N TRP A 157 12.42 3.53 -1.26
CA TRP A 157 12.04 3.28 0.14
C TRP A 157 10.75 2.47 0.24
N ALA A 158 9.68 2.84 -0.48
CA ALA A 158 8.41 2.12 -0.45
C ALA A 158 8.56 0.67 -0.96
N GLY A 159 9.37 0.45 -2.00
CA GLY A 159 9.73 -0.88 -2.50
C GLY A 159 10.51 -1.70 -1.47
N THR A 160 11.46 -1.08 -0.76
CA THR A 160 12.22 -1.76 0.30
C THR A 160 11.33 -2.10 1.50
N VAL A 161 10.37 -1.21 1.87
CA VAL A 161 9.34 -1.54 2.87
C VAL A 161 8.51 -2.73 2.40
N ALA A 162 8.05 -2.73 1.16
CA ALA A 162 7.28 -3.82 0.58
C ALA A 162 8.04 -5.16 0.61
N PHE A 163 9.29 -5.15 0.18
CA PHE A 163 10.17 -6.31 0.22
C PHE A 163 10.39 -6.81 1.67
N SER A 164 10.62 -5.90 2.61
CA SER A 164 10.84 -6.24 4.01
C SER A 164 9.68 -7.04 4.62
N ARG A 165 8.43 -6.81 4.19
CA ARG A 165 7.26 -7.52 4.72
C ARG A 165 7.22 -8.99 4.30
N MET A 166 7.72 -9.29 3.09
CA MET A 166 7.90 -10.67 2.62
C MET A 166 9.10 -11.32 3.30
N TYR A 167 10.25 -10.65 3.31
CA TYR A 167 11.47 -11.11 3.93
C TYR A 167 11.27 -11.47 5.42
N LEU A 168 10.54 -10.66 6.17
CA LEU A 168 10.23 -10.87 7.58
C LEU A 168 9.10 -11.92 7.81
N GLY A 169 8.60 -12.59 6.79
CA GLY A 169 7.66 -13.70 6.88
C GLY A 169 6.24 -13.32 7.30
N VAL A 170 5.85 -12.05 7.22
CA VAL A 170 4.57 -11.58 7.76
C VAL A 170 3.49 -11.29 6.74
N HIS A 171 3.82 -11.23 5.44
CA HIS A 171 2.89 -11.03 4.34
C HIS A 171 3.27 -11.85 3.12
N TYR A 172 2.26 -12.31 2.38
CA TYR A 172 2.45 -12.93 1.07
C TYR A 172 2.80 -11.87 0.02
N PRO A 173 3.49 -12.25 -1.08
CA PRO A 173 3.71 -11.37 -2.24
C PRO A 173 2.43 -10.70 -2.76
N SER A 174 1.32 -11.45 -2.86
CA SER A 174 0.03 -10.91 -3.29
C SER A 174 -0.56 -9.87 -2.32
N ASP A 175 -0.34 -10.00 -0.99
CA ASP A 175 -0.74 -8.98 -0.01
C ASP A 175 0.03 -7.68 -0.22
N VAL A 176 1.31 -7.81 -0.55
CA VAL A 176 2.23 -6.69 -0.80
C VAL A 176 1.84 -5.98 -2.10
N LEU A 177 1.61 -6.72 -3.17
CA LEU A 177 1.17 -6.17 -4.45
C LEU A 177 -0.17 -5.42 -4.31
N ALA A 178 -1.16 -6.06 -3.67
CA ALA A 178 -2.45 -5.44 -3.39
C ALA A 178 -2.29 -4.18 -2.52
N GLY A 179 -1.42 -4.23 -1.50
CA GLY A 179 -1.10 -3.07 -0.68
C GLY A 179 -0.54 -1.91 -1.50
N ALA A 180 0.41 -2.17 -2.41
CA ALA A 180 0.98 -1.16 -3.28
C ALA A 180 -0.08 -0.50 -4.18
N LEU A 181 -0.98 -1.31 -4.77
CA LEU A 181 -2.07 -0.80 -5.61
C LEU A 181 -3.09 0.02 -4.81
N VAL A 182 -3.47 -0.44 -3.62
CA VAL A 182 -4.38 0.29 -2.73
C VAL A 182 -3.76 1.62 -2.32
N GLY A 183 -2.48 1.63 -1.92
CA GLY A 183 -1.78 2.85 -1.53
C GLY A 183 -1.67 3.87 -2.66
N ALA A 184 -1.17 3.44 -3.82
CA ALA A 184 -1.05 4.30 -4.99
C ALA A 184 -2.42 4.81 -5.48
N GLY A 185 -3.43 3.94 -5.54
CA GLY A 185 -4.79 4.29 -5.93
C GLY A 185 -5.44 5.28 -4.99
N SER A 186 -5.26 5.14 -3.68
CA SER A 186 -5.78 6.06 -2.66
C SER A 186 -5.18 7.46 -2.81
N ALA A 187 -3.86 7.54 -3.01
CA ALA A 187 -3.18 8.82 -3.24
C ALA A 187 -3.65 9.47 -4.54
N TRP A 188 -3.71 8.71 -5.63
CA TRP A 188 -4.21 9.21 -6.91
C TRP A 188 -5.64 9.74 -6.82
N LEU A 189 -6.53 8.97 -6.17
CA LEU A 189 -7.93 9.36 -5.96
C LEU A 189 -8.03 10.66 -5.16
N THR A 190 -7.28 10.78 -4.07
CA THR A 190 -7.27 11.98 -3.21
C THR A 190 -6.79 13.21 -3.99
N HIS A 191 -5.71 13.08 -4.77
CA HIS A 191 -5.22 14.15 -5.63
C HIS A 191 -6.21 14.54 -6.73
N TYR A 192 -6.88 13.56 -7.34
CA TYR A 192 -7.91 13.80 -8.35
C TYR A 192 -9.09 14.60 -7.78
N VAL A 193 -9.58 14.18 -6.61
CA VAL A 193 -10.69 14.88 -5.91
C VAL A 193 -10.27 16.28 -5.51
N ASN A 194 -9.08 16.47 -4.93
CA ASN A 194 -8.56 17.78 -4.56
C ASN A 194 -8.49 18.72 -5.78
N LYS A 195 -7.97 18.25 -6.91
CA LYS A 195 -7.93 19.05 -8.16
C LYS A 195 -9.33 19.47 -8.63
N LYS A 196 -10.30 18.58 -8.56
CA LYS A 196 -11.71 18.89 -8.93
C LYS A 196 -12.33 19.92 -8.01
N LEU A 197 -12.08 19.83 -6.69
CA LEU A 197 -12.58 20.80 -5.71
C LEU A 197 -12.01 22.19 -5.93
N ILE A 198 -10.71 22.31 -6.19
CA ILE A 198 -10.06 23.61 -6.47
C ILE A 198 -10.67 24.27 -7.70
N ILE A 199 -10.85 23.53 -8.80
CA ILE A 199 -11.47 24.04 -10.03
C ILE A 199 -12.89 24.55 -9.74
N LYS A 200 -13.67 23.82 -8.95
CA LYS A 200 -15.05 24.21 -8.60
C LYS A 200 -15.11 25.47 -7.76
N VAL A 201 -14.15 25.70 -6.88
CA VAL A 201 -14.07 26.92 -6.05
C VAL A 201 -13.71 28.14 -6.89
N HIS A 202 -12.77 28.02 -7.84
CA HIS A 202 -12.37 29.12 -8.73
C HIS A 202 -13.41 29.49 -9.77
N ASN A 203 -14.30 28.58 -10.13
CA ASN A 203 -15.35 28.80 -11.15
C ASN A 203 -16.71 29.19 -10.54
N LYS A 204 -16.81 29.50 -9.24
CA LYS A 204 -18.00 30.14 -8.66
C LYS A 204 -17.91 31.64 -8.93
N PRO A 205 -18.98 32.22 -9.58
CA PRO A 205 -19.09 33.66 -9.84
C PRO A 205 -19.11 34.47 -8.55
#